data_055417515f7bd1e0c4522460884c2545
#
_entry.id   055417515f7bd1e0c4522460884c2545
#
_cell.length_a   1.000
_cell.length_b   1.000
_cell.length_c   1.000
_cell.angle_alpha   90.00
_cell.angle_beta   90.00
_cell.angle_gamma   90.00
#
_symmetry.space_group_name_H-M   'P 1'
#
loop_
_entity.id
_entity.type
_entity.pdbx_description
1 polymer ?
#
loop_
_entity_poly.entity_id
_entity_poly.type
_entity_poly.pdbx_seq_one_letter_code
_entity_poly.pdbx_strand_id
1 'polypeptide(L)'
;MAFVIATAIMIALPGPSVLLTVAHSISFGWKHAIFTVTGATMGIAAQLIIVTIGLSSLLSVVTDVFEWLRWAGAVYLVYLGIKQWKSAGDSMKVETTPISRVNLFVQGFVVTTFNPKSLIFIAAFLPQFIDAARPVGFQFSIIVPTFLFISFTVTSVWALVAGKARGFLQNSWALKPVLKAAGGVMIVAGFGLAMARRTN
;
A
#
# COMPACT_ATOMS: atom_id res chain seq x y z
N MET A 1 6.81 -8.93 -21.01
CA MET A 1 7.93 -9.04 -20.05
C MET A 1 8.24 -7.71 -19.34
N ALA A 2 8.43 -6.58 -20.05
CA ALA A 2 8.74 -5.28 -19.43
C ALA A 2 7.73 -4.84 -18.33
N PHE A 3 6.43 -5.01 -18.58
CA PHE A 3 5.36 -4.71 -17.60
C PHE A 3 5.54 -5.49 -16.28
N VAL A 4 5.77 -6.80 -16.37
CA VAL A 4 5.93 -7.68 -15.18
C VAL A 4 7.15 -7.26 -14.36
N ILE A 5 8.29 -7.04 -15.03
CA ILE A 5 9.54 -6.65 -14.38
C ILE A 5 9.40 -5.28 -13.70
N ALA A 6 8.89 -4.27 -14.40
CA ALA A 6 8.74 -2.93 -13.85
C ALA A 6 7.74 -2.90 -12.67
N THR A 7 6.61 -3.63 -12.79
CA THR A 7 5.64 -3.77 -11.70
C THR A 7 6.27 -4.47 -10.49
N ALA A 8 7.00 -5.55 -10.71
CA ALA A 8 7.67 -6.28 -9.63
C ALA A 8 8.72 -5.42 -8.92
N ILE A 9 9.55 -4.70 -9.66
CA ILE A 9 10.55 -3.76 -9.09
C ILE A 9 9.85 -2.67 -8.29
N MET A 10 8.80 -2.06 -8.84
CA MET A 10 8.07 -1.00 -8.16
C MET A 10 7.49 -1.49 -6.83
N ILE A 11 6.88 -2.67 -6.79
CA ILE A 11 6.28 -3.21 -5.58
C ILE A 11 7.37 -3.66 -4.59
N ALA A 12 8.47 -4.22 -5.08
CA ALA A 12 9.59 -4.65 -4.25
C ALA A 12 10.31 -3.49 -3.54
N LEU A 13 10.31 -2.30 -4.11
CA LEU A 13 10.84 -1.12 -3.42
C LEU A 13 9.98 -0.79 -2.18
N PRO A 14 10.59 -0.76 -0.97
CA PRO A 14 9.82 -0.56 0.25
C PRO A 14 9.16 0.83 0.28
N GLY A 15 7.86 0.83 0.38
CA GLY A 15 7.01 2.01 0.57
C GLY A 15 6.04 1.77 1.73
N PRO A 16 5.08 2.70 1.99
CA PRO A 16 4.16 2.59 3.12
C PRO A 16 3.49 1.22 3.27
N SER A 17 2.99 0.65 2.18
CA SER A 17 2.28 -0.64 2.18
C SER A 17 3.20 -1.81 2.55
N VAL A 18 4.41 -1.84 2.00
CA VAL A 18 5.40 -2.89 2.29
C VAL A 18 5.88 -2.77 3.73
N LEU A 19 6.21 -1.55 4.18
CA LEU A 19 6.65 -1.31 5.55
C LEU A 19 5.58 -1.67 6.58
N LEU A 20 4.30 -1.39 6.30
CA LEU A 20 3.19 -1.83 7.12
C LEU A 20 3.11 -3.36 7.19
N THR A 21 3.23 -4.03 6.03
CA THR A 21 3.21 -5.50 5.96
C THR A 21 4.37 -6.12 6.76
N VAL A 22 5.57 -5.56 6.62
CA VAL A 22 6.75 -5.98 7.38
C VAL A 22 6.52 -5.79 8.88
N ALA A 23 6.03 -4.62 9.30
CA ALA A 23 5.72 -4.31 10.70
C ALA A 23 4.69 -5.30 11.27
N HIS A 24 3.61 -5.57 10.56
CA HIS A 24 2.59 -6.54 10.98
C HIS A 24 3.15 -7.97 11.02
N SER A 25 4.01 -8.33 10.07
CA SER A 25 4.61 -9.65 10.05
C SER A 25 5.55 -9.90 11.22
N ILE A 26 6.33 -8.89 11.59
CA ILE A 26 7.20 -8.96 12.76
C ILE A 26 6.38 -8.97 14.05
N SER A 27 5.33 -8.14 14.16
CA SER A 27 4.52 -8.02 15.37
C SER A 27 3.60 -9.21 15.59
N PHE A 28 2.88 -9.65 14.55
CA PHE A 28 1.79 -10.63 14.66
C PHE A 28 2.09 -11.97 13.95
N GLY A 29 3.22 -12.05 13.25
CA GLY A 29 3.61 -13.20 12.43
C GLY A 29 3.05 -13.13 11.00
N TRP A 30 3.76 -13.79 10.08
CA TRP A 30 3.44 -13.76 8.65
C TRP A 30 2.02 -14.22 8.31
N LYS A 31 1.47 -15.21 9.04
CA LYS A 31 0.11 -15.72 8.84
C LYS A 31 -0.97 -14.63 9.08
N HIS A 32 -0.74 -13.74 10.03
CA HIS A 32 -1.63 -12.61 10.27
C HIS A 32 -1.36 -11.49 9.25
N ALA A 33 -0.11 -11.25 8.90
CA ALA A 33 0.24 -10.23 7.91
C ALA A 33 -0.34 -10.54 6.51
N ILE A 34 -0.73 -11.79 6.21
CA ILE A 34 -1.40 -12.11 4.95
C ILE A 34 -2.73 -11.36 4.78
N PHE A 35 -3.43 -11.01 5.87
CA PHE A 35 -4.62 -10.18 5.80
C PHE A 35 -4.28 -8.75 5.39
N THR A 36 -3.14 -8.22 5.84
CA THR A 36 -2.60 -6.94 5.37
C THR A 36 -2.23 -7.00 3.89
N VAL A 37 -1.59 -8.08 3.45
CA VAL A 37 -1.24 -8.31 2.03
C VAL A 37 -2.50 -8.35 1.17
N THR A 38 -3.54 -9.08 1.60
CA THR A 38 -4.81 -9.16 0.87
C THR A 38 -5.46 -7.77 0.80
N GLY A 39 -5.51 -7.04 1.90
CA GLY A 39 -6.01 -5.66 1.93
C GLY A 39 -5.21 -4.74 1.00
N ALA A 40 -3.88 -4.82 1.02
CA ALA A 40 -3.02 -4.05 0.13
C ALA A 40 -3.27 -4.37 -1.34
N THR A 41 -3.43 -5.65 -1.68
CA THR A 41 -3.77 -6.07 -3.05
C THR A 41 -5.13 -5.53 -3.50
N MET A 42 -6.13 -5.53 -2.62
CA MET A 42 -7.42 -4.90 -2.90
C MET A 42 -7.30 -3.37 -3.02
N GLY A 43 -6.41 -2.74 -2.27
CA GLY A 43 -6.06 -1.32 -2.43
C GLY A 43 -5.48 -1.00 -3.80
N ILE A 44 -4.60 -1.85 -4.33
CA ILE A 44 -4.12 -1.74 -5.72
C ILE A 44 -5.28 -1.92 -6.72
N ALA A 45 -6.19 -2.87 -6.49
CA ALA A 45 -7.35 -3.03 -7.36
C ALA A 45 -8.21 -1.76 -7.40
N ALA A 46 -8.46 -1.14 -6.24
CA ALA A 46 -9.17 0.13 -6.16
C ALA A 46 -8.43 1.25 -6.94
N GLN A 47 -7.11 1.36 -6.81
CA GLN A 47 -6.30 2.30 -7.58
C GLN A 47 -6.40 2.07 -9.09
N LEU A 48 -6.32 0.81 -9.53
CA LEU A 48 -6.45 0.45 -10.95
C LEU A 48 -7.83 0.85 -11.49
N ILE A 49 -8.90 0.61 -10.73
CA ILE A 49 -10.26 1.03 -11.10
C ILE A 49 -10.34 2.55 -11.21
N ILE A 50 -9.86 3.29 -10.20
CA ILE A 50 -9.87 4.76 -10.18
C ILE A 50 -9.12 5.33 -11.39
N VAL A 51 -7.92 4.81 -11.68
CA VAL A 51 -7.10 5.28 -12.81
C VAL A 51 -7.77 4.92 -14.14
N THR A 52 -8.35 3.72 -14.26
CA THR A 52 -9.04 3.29 -15.49
C THR A 52 -10.26 4.16 -15.77
N ILE A 53 -11.09 4.44 -14.76
CA ILE A 53 -12.24 5.34 -14.89
C ILE A 53 -11.76 6.77 -15.18
N GLY A 54 -10.71 7.24 -14.52
CA GLY A 54 -10.12 8.55 -14.74
C GLY A 54 -9.57 8.75 -16.15
N LEU A 55 -9.00 7.72 -16.76
CA LEU A 55 -8.53 7.72 -18.15
C LEU A 55 -9.68 7.74 -19.18
N SER A 56 -10.84 7.19 -18.81
CA SER A 56 -11.98 7.06 -19.73
C SER A 56 -13.03 8.19 -19.64
N SER A 57 -12.92 9.07 -18.65
CA SER A 57 -13.96 10.07 -18.38
C SER A 57 -13.39 11.49 -18.35
N LEU A 58 -13.96 12.36 -19.15
CA LEU A 58 -13.85 13.83 -19.04
C LEU A 58 -14.63 14.29 -17.79
N LEU A 59 -13.98 14.42 -16.62
CA LEU A 59 -14.62 14.25 -15.34
C LEU A 59 -14.60 15.51 -14.46
N SER A 60 -15.67 16.26 -14.47
CA SER A 60 -15.97 17.28 -13.44
C SER A 60 -16.52 16.66 -12.12
N VAL A 61 -17.33 15.62 -12.18
CA VAL A 61 -18.03 15.05 -10.99
C VAL A 61 -17.11 14.17 -10.12
N VAL A 62 -16.13 13.47 -10.71
CA VAL A 62 -15.19 12.63 -9.95
C VAL A 62 -14.17 13.46 -9.15
N THR A 63 -13.97 14.70 -9.53
CA THR A 63 -12.99 15.60 -8.92
C THR A 63 -13.28 15.89 -7.44
N ASP A 64 -14.52 16.15 -7.09
CA ASP A 64 -14.88 16.53 -5.71
C ASP A 64 -14.87 15.32 -4.78
N VAL A 65 -15.38 14.18 -5.23
CA VAL A 65 -15.31 12.92 -4.46
C VAL A 65 -13.86 12.52 -4.22
N PHE A 66 -12.99 12.70 -5.23
CA PHE A 66 -11.56 12.42 -5.11
C PHE A 66 -10.87 13.35 -4.10
N GLU A 67 -11.25 14.60 -4.02
CA GLU A 67 -10.74 15.56 -3.02
C GLU A 67 -11.07 15.12 -1.60
N TRP A 68 -12.32 14.79 -1.32
CA TRP A 68 -12.72 14.29 0.00
C TRP A 68 -12.01 12.98 0.37
N LEU A 69 -11.91 12.07 -0.59
CA LEU A 69 -11.19 10.80 -0.41
C LEU A 69 -9.70 11.04 -0.12
N ARG A 70 -9.09 11.99 -0.80
CA ARG A 70 -7.69 12.39 -0.62
C ARG A 70 -7.45 12.91 0.80
N TRP A 71 -8.29 13.83 1.27
CA TRP A 71 -8.16 14.37 2.62
C TRP A 71 -8.41 13.32 3.70
N ALA A 72 -9.44 12.50 3.56
CA ALA A 72 -9.71 11.40 4.47
C ALA A 72 -8.53 10.40 4.52
N GLY A 73 -7.99 10.04 3.36
CA GLY A 73 -6.81 9.17 3.26
C GLY A 73 -5.56 9.79 3.88
N ALA A 74 -5.31 11.09 3.65
CA ALA A 74 -4.18 11.80 4.23
C ALA A 74 -4.26 11.82 5.77
N VAL A 75 -5.41 12.17 6.34
CA VAL A 75 -5.65 12.15 7.79
C VAL A 75 -5.47 10.74 8.36
N TYR A 76 -6.00 9.73 7.69
CA TYR A 76 -5.88 8.35 8.16
C TYR A 76 -4.43 7.83 8.08
N LEU A 77 -3.67 8.18 7.03
CA LEU A 77 -2.25 7.85 6.94
C LEU A 77 -1.43 8.48 8.06
N VAL A 78 -1.68 9.75 8.36
CA VAL A 78 -1.02 10.46 9.47
C VAL A 78 -1.37 9.81 10.80
N TYR A 79 -2.66 9.49 11.03
CA TYR A 79 -3.12 8.80 12.23
C TYR A 79 -2.41 7.44 12.42
N LEU A 80 -2.39 6.61 11.38
CA LEU A 80 -1.71 5.31 11.43
C LEU A 80 -0.20 5.48 11.64
N GLY A 81 0.40 6.46 10.98
CA GLY A 81 1.82 6.74 11.12
C GLY A 81 2.19 7.14 12.54
N ILE A 82 1.40 8.01 13.18
CA ILE A 82 1.59 8.42 14.58
C ILE A 82 1.39 7.22 15.52
N LYS A 83 0.35 6.41 15.29
CA LYS A 83 0.09 5.19 16.08
C LYS A 83 1.26 4.22 15.99
N GLN A 84 1.78 3.99 14.79
CA GLN A 84 2.93 3.12 14.55
C GLN A 84 4.20 3.67 15.21
N TRP A 85 4.41 4.99 15.16
CA TRP A 85 5.56 5.65 15.76
C TRP A 85 5.54 5.57 17.29
N LYS A 86 4.39 5.78 17.91
CA LYS A 86 4.21 5.67 19.37
C LYS A 86 4.42 4.26 19.85
N SER A 87 3.86 3.25 19.17
CA SER A 87 4.07 1.84 19.55
C SER A 87 5.54 1.39 19.50
N ALA A 88 6.40 2.12 18.78
CA ALA A 88 7.84 1.90 18.79
C ALA A 88 8.54 2.47 20.05
N GLY A 89 7.90 3.40 20.75
CA GLY A 89 8.44 4.06 21.97
C GLY A 89 8.17 3.27 23.23
N ASP A 90 7.04 2.61 23.32
CA ASP A 90 6.66 1.82 24.48
C ASP A 90 7.53 0.58 24.58
N SER A 91 8.07 0.33 25.77
CA SER A 91 8.82 -0.91 26.07
C SER A 91 7.94 -2.09 25.67
N MET A 92 8.35 -2.82 24.66
CA MET A 92 7.58 -3.94 24.13
C MET A 92 7.36 -5.02 25.19
N LYS A 93 6.35 -4.85 26.03
CA LYS A 93 5.43 -5.95 26.22
C LYS A 93 4.77 -6.03 24.84
N VAL A 94 5.05 -7.09 24.09
CA VAL A 94 4.23 -7.48 22.96
C VAL A 94 2.84 -7.58 23.58
N GLU A 95 2.10 -6.46 23.59
CA GLU A 95 0.69 -6.52 23.87
C GLU A 95 0.14 -7.39 22.74
N THR A 96 -0.02 -8.65 23.08
CA THR A 96 -0.79 -9.62 22.34
C THR A 96 -2.27 -9.26 22.45
N THR A 97 -2.58 -7.96 22.35
CA THR A 97 -3.95 -7.57 22.11
C THR A 97 -4.27 -8.15 20.74
N PRO A 98 -5.18 -9.14 20.67
CA PRO A 98 -5.44 -9.83 19.42
C PRO A 98 -5.97 -8.80 18.42
N ILE A 99 -5.09 -8.37 17.51
CA ILE A 99 -5.52 -7.48 16.42
C ILE A 99 -6.47 -8.26 15.52
N SER A 100 -7.64 -7.71 15.30
CA SER A 100 -8.62 -8.32 14.41
C SER A 100 -8.03 -8.46 13.00
N ARG A 101 -8.26 -9.60 12.37
CA ARG A 101 -7.91 -9.85 10.95
C ARG A 101 -8.51 -8.79 10.03
N VAL A 102 -9.72 -8.33 10.36
CA VAL A 102 -10.40 -7.25 9.64
C VAL A 102 -9.61 -5.95 9.76
N ASN A 103 -9.09 -5.61 10.93
CA ASN A 103 -8.28 -4.41 11.12
C ASN A 103 -6.97 -4.46 10.30
N LEU A 104 -6.32 -5.63 10.24
CA LEU A 104 -5.12 -5.82 9.41
C LEU A 104 -5.43 -5.62 7.91
N PHE A 105 -6.55 -6.19 7.45
CA PHE A 105 -7.01 -6.02 6.08
C PHE A 105 -7.32 -4.55 5.78
N VAL A 106 -8.13 -3.88 6.62
CA VAL A 106 -8.52 -2.48 6.42
C VAL A 106 -7.30 -1.57 6.40
N GLN A 107 -6.34 -1.77 7.31
CA GLN A 107 -5.11 -0.99 7.31
C GLN A 107 -4.30 -1.19 6.02
N GLY A 108 -4.15 -2.43 5.56
CA GLY A 108 -3.49 -2.75 4.29
C GLY A 108 -4.20 -2.09 3.11
N PHE A 109 -5.53 -2.20 3.06
CA PHE A 109 -6.36 -1.61 2.03
C PHE A 109 -6.21 -0.09 1.96
N VAL A 110 -6.43 0.60 3.08
CA VAL A 110 -6.41 2.07 3.11
C VAL A 110 -5.02 2.62 2.84
N VAL A 111 -3.98 2.08 3.52
CA VAL A 111 -2.60 2.53 3.29
C VAL A 111 -2.19 2.35 1.83
N THR A 112 -2.63 1.30 1.17
CA THR A 112 -2.28 1.07 -0.23
C THR A 112 -3.12 1.93 -1.17
N THR A 113 -4.43 2.05 -0.94
CA THR A 113 -5.32 2.87 -1.77
C THR A 113 -4.85 4.32 -1.85
N PHE A 114 -4.37 4.87 -0.73
CA PHE A 114 -3.87 6.25 -0.66
C PHE A 114 -2.33 6.36 -0.77
N ASN A 115 -1.67 5.29 -1.19
CA ASN A 115 -0.23 5.31 -1.38
C ASN A 115 0.15 6.11 -2.64
N PRO A 116 0.77 7.30 -2.49
CA PRO A 116 1.11 8.14 -3.63
C PRO A 116 2.11 7.47 -4.57
N LYS A 117 2.99 6.63 -4.03
CA LYS A 117 3.98 5.90 -4.84
C LYS A 117 3.31 5.00 -5.88
N SER A 118 2.34 4.17 -5.47
CA SER A 118 1.63 3.27 -6.38
C SER A 118 0.65 4.01 -7.27
N LEU A 119 -0.02 5.05 -6.77
CA LEU A 119 -0.91 5.89 -7.57
C LEU A 119 -0.18 6.56 -8.74
N ILE A 120 0.95 7.22 -8.44
CA ILE A 120 1.76 7.90 -9.47
C ILE A 120 2.29 6.87 -10.47
N PHE A 121 2.78 5.71 -9.98
CA PHE A 121 3.28 4.68 -10.87
C PHE A 121 2.17 4.15 -11.79
N ILE A 122 1.01 3.79 -11.26
CA ILE A 122 -0.10 3.27 -12.04
C ILE A 122 -0.55 4.31 -13.07
N ALA A 123 -0.74 5.57 -12.65
CA ALA A 123 -1.21 6.63 -13.53
C ALA A 123 -0.23 6.95 -14.66
N ALA A 124 1.08 6.94 -14.38
CA ALA A 124 2.10 7.27 -15.38
C ALA A 124 2.52 6.08 -16.23
N PHE A 125 2.52 4.87 -15.66
CA PHE A 125 3.10 3.70 -16.29
C PHE A 125 2.07 2.83 -17.02
N LEU A 126 0.87 2.67 -16.45
CA LEU A 126 -0.17 1.82 -17.02
C LEU A 126 -0.56 2.21 -18.48
N PRO A 127 -0.74 3.51 -18.82
CA PRO A 127 -1.09 3.91 -20.19
C PRO A 127 -0.08 3.48 -21.24
N GLN A 128 1.20 3.31 -20.88
CA GLN A 128 2.27 2.93 -21.81
C GLN A 128 2.13 1.48 -22.32
N PHE A 129 1.29 0.67 -21.68
CA PHE A 129 1.04 -0.72 -22.04
C PHE A 129 -0.33 -0.95 -22.67
N ILE A 130 -1.07 0.14 -22.92
CA ILE A 130 -2.39 0.10 -23.53
C ILE A 130 -2.27 0.57 -24.97
N ASP A 131 -2.63 -0.31 -25.91
CA ASP A 131 -2.74 0.02 -27.32
C ASP A 131 -4.15 0.54 -27.61
N ALA A 132 -4.28 1.84 -27.87
CA ALA A 132 -5.56 2.48 -28.15
C ALA A 132 -6.25 1.95 -29.44
N ALA A 133 -5.49 1.32 -30.35
CA ALA A 133 -6.01 0.75 -31.58
C ALA A 133 -6.69 -0.62 -31.35
N ARG A 134 -6.59 -1.20 -30.15
CA ARG A 134 -7.15 -2.51 -29.81
C ARG A 134 -8.21 -2.39 -28.72
N PRO A 135 -9.11 -3.39 -28.58
CA PRO A 135 -10.12 -3.39 -27.53
C PRO A 135 -9.50 -3.25 -26.14
N VAL A 136 -9.72 -2.11 -25.50
CA VAL A 136 -9.11 -1.75 -24.21
C VAL A 136 -9.55 -2.71 -23.10
N GLY A 137 -10.82 -3.14 -23.10
CA GLY A 137 -11.36 -4.08 -22.11
C GLY A 137 -10.61 -5.42 -22.08
N PHE A 138 -10.23 -5.96 -23.26
CA PHE A 138 -9.43 -7.18 -23.33
C PHE A 138 -8.03 -6.99 -22.73
N GLN A 139 -7.40 -5.85 -22.95
CA GLN A 139 -6.08 -5.55 -22.40
C GLN A 139 -6.15 -5.44 -20.86
N PHE A 140 -7.17 -4.78 -20.34
CA PHE A 140 -7.38 -4.70 -18.89
C PHE A 140 -7.67 -6.07 -18.24
N SER A 141 -8.35 -6.97 -18.94
CA SER A 141 -8.61 -8.33 -18.42
C SER A 141 -7.31 -9.15 -18.21
N ILE A 142 -6.22 -8.76 -18.86
CA ILE A 142 -4.89 -9.37 -18.67
C ILE A 142 -4.03 -8.54 -17.69
N ILE A 143 -4.00 -7.24 -17.89
CA ILE A 143 -3.12 -6.32 -17.12
C ILE A 143 -3.50 -6.33 -15.64
N VAL A 144 -4.80 -6.20 -15.32
CA VAL A 144 -5.27 -6.08 -13.93
C VAL A 144 -4.96 -7.35 -13.11
N PRO A 145 -5.36 -8.56 -13.54
CA PRO A 145 -5.02 -9.77 -12.79
C PRO A 145 -3.51 -9.99 -12.66
N THR A 146 -2.74 -9.66 -13.72
CA THR A 146 -1.28 -9.78 -13.68
C THR A 146 -0.69 -8.84 -12.63
N PHE A 147 -1.14 -7.58 -12.59
CA PHE A 147 -0.67 -6.61 -11.59
C PHE A 147 -1.01 -7.07 -10.17
N LEU A 148 -2.25 -7.52 -9.94
CA LEU A 148 -2.71 -8.00 -8.64
C LEU A 148 -1.94 -9.25 -8.19
N PHE A 149 -1.68 -10.18 -9.11
CA PHE A 149 -0.89 -11.38 -8.82
C PHE A 149 0.54 -11.03 -8.41
N ILE A 150 1.20 -10.12 -9.14
CA ILE A 150 2.54 -9.66 -8.80
C ILE A 150 2.52 -8.94 -7.43
N SER A 151 1.53 -8.08 -7.21
CA SER A 151 1.39 -7.35 -5.95
C SER A 151 1.24 -8.29 -4.77
N PHE A 152 0.33 -9.25 -4.86
CA PHE A 152 0.11 -10.25 -3.82
C PHE A 152 1.38 -11.09 -3.56
N THR A 153 2.02 -11.56 -4.62
CA THR A 153 3.20 -12.43 -4.53
C THR A 153 4.38 -11.69 -3.89
N VAL A 154 4.74 -10.53 -4.41
CA VAL A 154 5.90 -9.77 -3.92
C VAL A 154 5.69 -9.30 -2.48
N THR A 155 4.49 -8.83 -2.16
CA THR A 155 4.18 -8.39 -0.78
C THR A 155 4.11 -9.58 0.18
N SER A 156 3.65 -10.76 -0.27
CA SER A 156 3.71 -12.01 0.51
C SER A 156 5.14 -12.44 0.79
N VAL A 157 6.05 -12.29 -0.16
CA VAL A 157 7.48 -12.56 0.06
C VAL A 157 8.04 -11.66 1.17
N TRP A 158 7.71 -10.37 1.16
CA TRP A 158 8.07 -9.46 2.25
C TRP A 158 7.51 -9.91 3.60
N ALA A 159 6.24 -10.33 3.65
CA ALA A 159 5.63 -10.87 4.86
C ALA A 159 6.35 -12.12 5.37
N LEU A 160 6.66 -13.06 4.48
CA LEU A 160 7.35 -14.31 4.83
C LEU A 160 8.77 -14.06 5.34
N VAL A 161 9.55 -13.22 4.64
CA VAL A 161 10.93 -12.89 5.03
C VAL A 161 10.93 -12.19 6.39
N ALA A 162 10.08 -11.17 6.57
CA ALA A 162 9.96 -10.46 7.84
C ALA A 162 9.48 -11.36 8.98
N GLY A 163 8.53 -12.26 8.71
CA GLY A 163 8.03 -13.21 9.69
C GLY A 163 9.07 -14.26 10.12
N LYS A 164 9.91 -14.71 9.21
CA LYS A 164 11.05 -15.61 9.55
C LYS A 164 12.12 -14.87 10.35
N ALA A 165 12.37 -13.62 10.03
CA ALA A 165 13.31 -12.78 10.77
C ALA A 165 12.76 -12.33 12.15
N ARG A 166 11.49 -12.59 12.45
CA ARG A 166 10.82 -12.17 13.69
C ARG A 166 11.59 -12.54 14.93
N GLY A 167 12.06 -13.78 15.07
CA GLY A 167 12.80 -14.25 16.25
C GLY A 167 14.10 -13.48 16.48
N PHE A 168 14.80 -13.08 15.40
CA PHE A 168 16.00 -12.25 15.47
C PHE A 168 15.66 -10.77 15.74
N LEU A 169 14.56 -10.27 15.17
CA LEU A 169 14.15 -8.86 15.25
C LEU A 169 13.31 -8.55 16.50
N GLN A 170 12.78 -9.56 17.21
CA GLN A 170 12.05 -9.37 18.49
C GLN A 170 12.96 -8.90 19.62
N ASN A 171 14.28 -9.03 19.51
CA ASN A 171 15.19 -8.31 20.37
C ASN A 171 15.04 -6.80 20.13
N SER A 172 14.48 -6.14 21.11
CA SER A 172 13.83 -4.83 21.14
C SER A 172 14.48 -3.67 20.40
N TRP A 173 15.78 -3.71 20.09
CA TRP A 173 16.48 -2.61 19.45
C TRP A 173 16.32 -2.59 17.90
N ALA A 174 16.14 -3.76 17.25
CA ALA A 174 16.04 -3.87 15.80
C ALA A 174 14.62 -3.58 15.27
N LEU A 175 13.57 -3.83 16.08
CA LEU A 175 12.20 -3.59 15.67
C LEU A 175 11.80 -2.10 15.78
N LYS A 176 12.33 -1.39 16.80
CA LYS A 176 12.06 0.05 16.98
C LYS A 176 12.32 0.89 15.73
N PRO A 177 13.48 0.79 15.05
CA PRO A 177 13.71 1.57 13.85
C PRO A 177 12.77 1.18 12.70
N VAL A 178 12.39 -0.09 12.56
CA VAL A 178 11.45 -0.53 11.52
C VAL A 178 10.06 0.09 11.72
N LEU A 179 9.53 0.06 12.95
CA LEU A 179 8.24 0.66 13.30
C LEU A 179 8.26 2.18 13.12
N LYS A 180 9.34 2.83 13.55
CA LYS A 180 9.52 4.27 13.37
C LYS A 180 9.63 4.64 11.89
N ALA A 181 10.40 3.89 11.11
CA ALA A 181 10.51 4.12 9.67
C ALA A 181 9.16 3.96 8.98
N ALA A 182 8.42 2.89 9.29
CA ALA A 182 7.07 2.67 8.75
C ALA A 182 6.12 3.82 9.11
N GLY A 183 6.08 4.22 10.39
CA GLY A 183 5.28 5.35 10.85
C GLY A 183 5.68 6.67 10.19
N GLY A 184 6.98 6.96 10.11
CA GLY A 184 7.52 8.16 9.48
C GLY A 184 7.16 8.25 7.99
N VAL A 185 7.33 7.15 7.25
CA VAL A 185 6.97 7.10 5.82
C VAL A 185 5.46 7.31 5.62
N MET A 186 4.62 6.78 6.51
CA MET A 186 3.17 7.00 6.45
C MET A 186 2.80 8.47 6.73
N ILE A 187 3.42 9.09 7.73
CA ILE A 187 3.22 10.51 8.03
C ILE A 187 3.61 11.38 6.84
N VAL A 188 4.80 11.17 6.29
CA VAL A 188 5.29 11.91 5.12
C VAL A 188 4.38 11.69 3.91
N ALA A 189 3.93 10.45 3.67
CA ALA A 189 3.00 10.15 2.59
C ALA A 189 1.64 10.85 2.78
N GLY A 190 1.12 10.89 4.02
CA GLY A 190 -0.12 11.59 4.35
C GLY A 190 -0.01 13.10 4.11
N PHE A 191 1.07 13.74 4.57
CA PHE A 191 1.33 15.16 4.28
C PHE A 191 1.54 15.41 2.78
N GLY A 192 2.30 14.56 2.08
CA GLY A 192 2.49 14.65 0.63
C GLY A 192 1.17 14.58 -0.12
N LEU A 193 0.26 13.67 0.30
CA LEU A 193 -1.07 13.54 -0.27
C LEU A 193 -1.94 14.77 -0.01
N ALA A 194 -1.86 15.34 1.20
CA ALA A 194 -2.60 16.57 1.55
C ALA A 194 -2.08 17.79 0.76
N MET A 195 -0.76 17.88 0.52
CA MET A 195 -0.13 18.99 -0.18
C MET A 195 -0.16 18.86 -1.70
N ALA A 196 -0.54 17.70 -2.25
CA ALA A 196 -0.66 17.48 -3.68
C ALA A 196 -1.70 18.44 -4.27
N ARG A 197 -1.22 19.51 -4.94
CA ARG A 197 -2.07 20.50 -5.61
C ARG A 197 -2.62 19.93 -6.91
N ARG A 198 -3.83 20.36 -7.28
CA ARG A 198 -4.28 20.25 -8.67
C ARG A 198 -3.26 20.97 -9.57
N THR A 199 -2.63 20.26 -10.45
CA THR A 199 -2.11 20.87 -11.69
C THR A 199 -3.32 21.09 -12.58
N ASN A 200 -3.79 22.33 -12.66
CA ASN A 200 -4.75 22.77 -13.67
C ASN A 200 -4.17 22.56 -15.04
#